data_ff54b63d5e3762442cb13f04d53b97f8
#
_entry.id   ff54b63d5e3762442cb13f04d53b97f8
#
_cell.length_a   1.000
_cell.length_b   1.000
_cell.length_c   1.000
_cell.angle_alpha   90.00
_cell.angle_beta   90.00
_cell.angle_gamma   90.00
#
_symmetry.space_group_name_H-M   'P 1'
#
loop_
_entity.id
_entity.type
_entity.pdbx_description
1 polymer ?
#
loop_
_entity_poly.entity_id
_entity_poly.type
_entity_poly.pdbx_seq_one_letter_code
_entity_poly.pdbx_strand_id
1 'polypeptide(L)'
;MGATVVIGGFFGDEGKGKIISYLAQKDNPTIVVRGGAGPNAGHTIKDGDKTFKVRMLPSGFLNKTSRVMIGPGVVVNPDVFLKEINDFATEGRSFLDNNCGIIEQHHLEADSKGRLKEKIGSTGSGTGPANAERAMRTLKMAKDIESLEKYIIDVPQELNSALDKNENILIEGTQGTHLSLWHGTYPFVTTKDVTASGICADVGVGPKRIDDVIVVFKSYLTRVGTGPMTGELSAEETSEKGWEEFGTVTGRLRRAAEFDFELASRAIMLSSANQISITKLDVRFPNCAGAQSFDELDSESKLFIKNIEDKLGVPVTLIGTGAGVNDVIDLRT
;
A
#
# COMPACT_ATOMS: atom_id res chain seq x y z
N MET A 1 10.41 -17.81 10.85
CA MET A 1 9.56 -16.59 10.88
C MET A 1 10.44 -15.40 10.61
N GLY A 2 10.04 -14.51 9.74
CA GLY A 2 10.84 -13.41 9.25
C GLY A 2 9.99 -12.22 8.83
N ALA A 3 10.41 -11.49 7.78
CA ALA A 3 9.67 -10.34 7.31
C ALA A 3 8.81 -10.68 6.09
N THR A 4 7.55 -10.24 6.12
CA THR A 4 6.63 -10.26 4.97
C THR A 4 6.48 -8.86 4.43
N VAL A 5 6.68 -8.69 3.11
CA VAL A 5 6.49 -7.42 2.40
C VAL A 5 5.21 -7.48 1.57
N VAL A 6 4.33 -6.50 1.72
CA VAL A 6 3.09 -6.39 0.94
C VAL A 6 3.14 -5.15 0.05
N ILE A 7 3.04 -5.34 -1.26
CA ILE A 7 3.09 -4.28 -2.27
C ILE A 7 1.87 -4.29 -3.18
N GLY A 8 1.64 -3.19 -3.90
CA GLY A 8 0.64 -3.12 -4.95
C GLY A 8 1.19 -3.52 -6.30
N GLY A 9 0.43 -4.28 -7.06
CA GLY A 9 0.88 -4.81 -8.36
C GLY A 9 0.59 -3.90 -9.55
N PHE A 10 -0.43 -3.02 -9.48
CA PHE A 10 -0.84 -2.16 -10.59
C PHE A 10 -0.53 -0.67 -10.37
N PHE A 11 -1.55 0.18 -10.34
CA PHE A 11 -1.44 1.64 -10.23
C PHE A 11 -1.92 2.18 -8.87
N GLY A 12 -1.83 1.38 -7.82
CA GLY A 12 -2.35 1.72 -6.51
C GLY A 12 -3.83 1.36 -6.33
N ASP A 13 -4.32 1.55 -5.10
CA ASP A 13 -5.71 1.26 -4.73
C ASP A 13 -6.14 -0.22 -4.88
N GLU A 14 -5.18 -1.14 -4.86
CA GLU A 14 -5.42 -2.59 -4.93
C GLU A 14 -6.01 -3.19 -3.64
N GLY A 15 -6.24 -2.38 -2.60
CA GLY A 15 -6.75 -2.88 -1.32
C GLY A 15 -5.69 -3.37 -0.35
N LYS A 16 -4.43 -2.94 -0.51
CA LYS A 16 -3.33 -3.28 0.42
C LYS A 16 -3.68 -3.05 1.89
N GLY A 17 -4.32 -1.93 2.20
CA GLY A 17 -4.69 -1.63 3.59
C GLY A 17 -5.58 -2.69 4.23
N LYS A 18 -6.51 -3.28 3.48
CA LYS A 18 -7.32 -4.42 3.93
C LYS A 18 -6.43 -5.64 4.20
N ILE A 19 -5.57 -6.00 3.26
CA ILE A 19 -4.68 -7.18 3.37
C ILE A 19 -3.70 -7.02 4.53
N ILE A 20 -3.07 -5.85 4.68
CA ILE A 20 -2.20 -5.55 5.83
C ILE A 20 -2.96 -5.66 7.16
N SER A 21 -4.18 -5.12 7.23
CA SER A 21 -4.99 -5.20 8.45
C SER A 21 -5.39 -6.64 8.77
N TYR A 22 -5.75 -7.42 7.76
CA TYR A 22 -6.04 -8.85 7.91
C TYR A 22 -4.82 -9.61 8.44
N LEU A 23 -3.67 -9.47 7.78
CA LEU A 23 -2.42 -10.12 8.18
C LEU A 23 -1.98 -9.71 9.59
N ALA A 24 -2.11 -8.44 9.93
CA ALA A 24 -1.78 -7.94 11.26
C ALA A 24 -2.65 -8.57 12.36
N GLN A 25 -3.94 -8.79 12.09
CA GLN A 25 -4.84 -9.45 13.04
C GLN A 25 -4.63 -10.97 13.09
N LYS A 26 -4.37 -11.59 11.94
CA LYS A 26 -4.23 -13.05 11.82
C LYS A 26 -2.88 -13.56 12.32
N ASP A 27 -1.80 -12.91 11.90
CA ASP A 27 -0.43 -13.38 12.13
C ASP A 27 0.21 -12.74 13.37
N ASN A 28 -0.44 -11.72 13.94
CA ASN A 28 -0.01 -10.99 15.13
C ASN A 28 1.48 -10.59 15.12
N PRO A 29 1.96 -9.87 14.09
CA PRO A 29 3.36 -9.47 14.01
C PRO A 29 3.74 -8.54 15.16
N THR A 30 4.98 -8.64 15.64
CA THR A 30 5.52 -7.74 16.68
C THR A 30 5.53 -6.29 16.18
N ILE A 31 5.87 -6.12 14.89
CA ILE A 31 6.00 -4.79 14.26
C ILE A 31 5.27 -4.79 12.92
N VAL A 32 4.48 -3.72 12.70
CA VAL A 32 4.01 -3.34 11.35
C VAL A 32 4.68 -2.03 10.97
N VAL A 33 5.42 -2.03 9.87
CA VAL A 33 6.17 -0.86 9.42
C VAL A 33 5.76 -0.42 8.02
N ARG A 34 5.67 0.89 7.80
CA ARG A 34 5.34 1.48 6.51
C ARG A 34 6.60 2.02 5.82
N GLY A 35 6.79 1.60 4.56
CA GLY A 35 7.70 2.20 3.58
C GLY A 35 6.94 3.00 2.53
N GLY A 36 7.64 3.48 1.50
CA GLY A 36 7.07 4.17 0.35
C GLY A 36 7.11 5.69 0.41
N ALA A 37 6.26 6.36 -0.38
CA ALA A 37 6.48 7.78 -0.66
C ALA A 37 6.06 8.72 0.49
N GLY A 38 4.83 8.59 1.01
CA GLY A 38 4.33 9.51 2.04
C GLY A 38 2.79 9.55 2.12
N PRO A 39 2.20 10.67 2.57
CA PRO A 39 0.75 10.81 2.81
C PRO A 39 -0.10 10.91 1.53
N ASN A 40 0.51 10.84 0.35
CA ASN A 40 -0.19 10.71 -0.94
C ASN A 40 -0.88 9.35 -1.12
N ALA A 41 -0.51 8.33 -0.34
CA ALA A 41 -1.21 7.05 -0.29
C ALA A 41 -2.16 7.03 0.92
N GLY A 42 -3.45 6.87 0.66
CA GLY A 42 -4.46 6.69 1.71
C GLY A 42 -5.06 5.31 1.65
N HIS A 43 -5.24 4.69 2.81
CA HIS A 43 -5.89 3.39 2.92
C HIS A 43 -7.23 3.53 3.64
N THR A 44 -8.27 2.90 3.10
CA THR A 44 -9.56 2.75 3.76
C THR A 44 -9.69 1.31 4.24
N ILE A 45 -9.97 1.15 5.53
CA ILE A 45 -10.08 -0.14 6.20
C ILE A 45 -11.47 -0.23 6.81
N LYS A 46 -12.20 -1.29 6.53
CA LYS A 46 -13.52 -1.55 7.11
C LYS A 46 -13.42 -2.73 8.07
N ASP A 47 -13.63 -2.48 9.37
CA ASP A 47 -13.60 -3.50 10.42
C ASP A 47 -14.94 -3.49 11.16
N GLY A 48 -15.77 -4.49 10.88
CA GLY A 48 -17.18 -4.49 11.27
C GLY A 48 -17.90 -3.26 10.73
N ASP A 49 -18.58 -2.54 11.62
CA ASP A 49 -19.33 -1.30 11.30
C ASP A 49 -18.43 -0.05 11.23
N LYS A 50 -17.16 -0.17 11.58
CA LYS A 50 -16.23 0.96 11.60
C LYS A 50 -15.46 1.06 10.30
N THR A 51 -15.26 2.31 9.86
CA THR A 51 -14.41 2.62 8.71
C THR A 51 -13.30 3.55 9.14
N PHE A 52 -12.07 3.12 8.91
CA PHE A 52 -10.86 3.87 9.20
C PHE A 52 -10.22 4.35 7.92
N LYS A 53 -9.72 5.58 7.94
CA LYS A 53 -8.97 6.17 6.82
C LYS A 53 -7.63 6.63 7.36
N VAL A 54 -6.54 6.04 6.84
CA VAL A 54 -5.16 6.33 7.26
C VAL A 54 -4.33 6.81 6.09
N ARG A 55 -3.40 7.71 6.37
CA ARG A 55 -2.46 8.27 5.39
C ARG A 55 -1.01 8.18 5.85
N MET A 56 -0.76 8.12 7.16
CA MET A 56 0.58 8.06 7.76
C MET A 56 0.81 6.75 8.49
N LEU A 57 -0.07 6.35 9.40
CA LEU A 57 0.09 5.10 10.12
C LEU A 57 -0.02 3.89 9.18
N PRO A 58 0.75 2.81 9.42
CA PRO A 58 0.53 1.55 8.72
C PRO A 58 -0.85 0.97 9.05
N SER A 59 -1.49 0.36 8.06
CA SER A 59 -2.86 -0.17 8.15
C SER A 59 -3.03 -1.28 9.21
N GLY A 60 -1.94 -1.89 9.64
CA GLY A 60 -1.94 -2.89 10.70
C GLY A 60 -2.13 -2.33 12.13
N PHE A 61 -2.35 -1.03 12.27
CA PHE A 61 -2.59 -0.38 13.58
C PHE A 61 -3.81 -0.95 14.33
N LEU A 62 -4.73 -1.61 13.63
CA LEU A 62 -5.89 -2.27 14.24
C LEU A 62 -5.48 -3.40 15.19
N ASN A 63 -4.37 -4.09 14.92
CA ASN A 63 -3.78 -4.98 15.90
C ASN A 63 -3.17 -4.15 17.04
N LYS A 64 -3.72 -4.32 18.24
CA LYS A 64 -3.35 -3.50 19.40
C LYS A 64 -2.04 -3.93 20.05
N THR A 65 -1.53 -5.11 19.73
CA THR A 65 -0.30 -5.66 20.30
C THR A 65 0.93 -5.31 19.46
N SER A 66 0.75 -5.03 18.17
CA SER A 66 1.84 -4.63 17.28
C SER A 66 2.30 -3.19 17.55
N ARG A 67 3.60 -2.98 17.55
CA ARG A 67 4.19 -1.65 17.38
C ARG A 67 4.01 -1.23 15.91
N VAL A 68 3.66 0.03 15.69
CA VAL A 68 3.44 0.58 14.34
C VAL A 68 4.52 1.62 14.05
N MET A 69 5.22 1.47 12.92
CA MET A 69 6.41 2.27 12.63
C MET A 69 6.36 2.86 11.23
N ILE A 70 7.07 3.97 11.04
CA ILE A 70 7.29 4.60 9.74
C ILE A 70 8.79 4.61 9.47
N GLY A 71 9.18 4.00 8.34
CA GLY A 71 10.60 3.86 7.95
C GLY A 71 11.25 5.16 7.48
N PRO A 72 12.59 5.24 7.53
CA PRO A 72 13.37 6.45 7.19
C PRO A 72 13.14 6.95 5.76
N GLY A 73 12.75 6.08 4.84
CA GLY A 73 12.47 6.44 3.45
C GLY A 73 11.23 7.29 3.24
N VAL A 74 10.30 7.35 4.19
CA VAL A 74 9.01 8.03 4.07
C VAL A 74 9.14 9.54 4.33
N VAL A 75 8.35 10.36 3.60
CA VAL A 75 8.13 11.76 4.00
C VAL A 75 6.84 11.87 4.79
N VAL A 76 6.89 12.56 5.91
CA VAL A 76 5.85 12.62 6.94
C VAL A 76 5.23 14.02 7.00
N ASN A 77 3.91 14.08 7.06
CA ASN A 77 3.21 15.29 7.47
C ASN A 77 2.93 15.17 8.98
N PRO A 78 3.57 16.00 9.84
CA PRO A 78 3.44 15.91 11.30
C PRO A 78 2.00 16.04 11.81
N ASP A 79 1.22 16.95 11.24
CA ASP A 79 -0.15 17.19 11.68
C ASP A 79 -1.03 15.95 11.40
N VAL A 80 -0.86 15.34 10.23
CA VAL A 80 -1.59 14.10 9.88
C VAL A 80 -1.17 12.95 10.79
N PHE A 81 0.14 12.79 11.05
CA PHE A 81 0.65 11.74 11.92
C PHE A 81 0.12 11.86 13.34
N LEU A 82 0.24 13.04 13.94
CA LEU A 82 -0.25 13.30 15.32
C LEU A 82 -1.76 13.15 15.43
N LYS A 83 -2.50 13.62 14.42
CA LYS A 83 -3.94 13.45 14.36
C LYS A 83 -4.33 11.96 14.32
N GLU A 84 -3.69 11.15 13.47
CA GLU A 84 -4.00 9.72 13.38
C GLU A 84 -3.65 8.97 14.66
N ILE A 85 -2.54 9.30 15.35
CA ILE A 85 -2.20 8.72 16.66
C ILE A 85 -3.32 8.97 17.67
N ASN A 86 -3.83 10.20 17.73
CA ASN A 86 -4.91 10.57 18.64
C ASN A 86 -6.24 9.90 18.25
N ASP A 87 -6.64 9.98 16.99
CA ASP A 87 -7.91 9.45 16.50
C ASP A 87 -8.01 7.93 16.70
N PHE A 88 -6.88 7.21 16.62
CA PHE A 88 -6.85 5.75 16.71
C PHE A 88 -6.26 5.21 18.01
N ALA A 89 -5.96 6.10 18.97
CA ALA A 89 -5.41 5.76 20.29
C ALA A 89 -4.19 4.83 20.20
N THR A 90 -3.21 5.21 19.37
CA THR A 90 -1.99 4.42 19.13
C THR A 90 -0.77 5.01 19.85
N GLU A 91 -0.95 5.99 20.74
CA GLU A 91 0.14 6.55 21.55
C GLU A 91 0.86 5.45 22.35
N GLY A 92 2.17 5.57 22.48
CA GLY A 92 3.01 4.59 23.19
C GLY A 92 3.43 3.38 22.36
N ARG A 93 2.82 3.16 21.17
CA ARG A 93 3.19 2.09 20.24
C ARG A 93 3.41 2.55 18.79
N SER A 94 3.25 3.85 18.52
CA SER A 94 3.50 4.47 17.22
C SER A 94 4.83 5.21 17.23
N PHE A 95 5.67 4.93 16.22
CA PHE A 95 7.00 5.49 16.12
C PHE A 95 7.33 5.86 14.66
N LEU A 96 8.30 6.73 14.48
CA LEU A 96 8.87 7.06 13.19
C LEU A 96 10.40 7.17 13.29
N ASP A 97 11.07 6.95 12.16
CA ASP A 97 12.50 7.07 12.10
C ASP A 97 12.97 8.52 12.20
N ASN A 98 14.12 8.73 12.81
CA ASN A 98 14.76 10.03 12.97
C ASN A 98 15.06 10.71 11.62
N ASN A 99 15.24 9.92 10.54
CA ASN A 99 15.53 10.38 9.18
C ASN A 99 14.28 10.44 8.28
N CYS A 100 13.06 10.28 8.79
CA CYS A 100 11.87 10.63 8.04
C CYS A 100 11.94 12.09 7.60
N GLY A 101 11.68 12.37 6.32
CA GLY A 101 11.62 13.75 5.82
C GLY A 101 10.31 14.43 6.23
N ILE A 102 10.34 15.74 6.45
CA ILE A 102 9.16 16.50 6.90
C ILE A 102 8.52 17.25 5.75
N ILE A 103 7.22 17.08 5.61
CA ILE A 103 6.39 17.89 4.71
C ILE A 103 5.97 19.15 5.47
N GLU A 104 6.42 20.31 4.99
CA GLU A 104 6.08 21.63 5.49
C GLU A 104 5.05 22.31 4.57
N GLN A 105 4.50 23.44 5.01
CA GLN A 105 3.45 24.17 4.30
C GLN A 105 3.83 24.55 2.85
N HIS A 106 5.08 24.98 2.63
CA HIS A 106 5.55 25.33 1.28
C HIS A 106 5.55 24.14 0.31
N HIS A 107 5.75 22.89 0.79
CA HIS A 107 5.62 21.71 -0.04
C HIS A 107 4.17 21.46 -0.48
N LEU A 108 3.20 21.66 0.43
CA LEU A 108 1.76 21.57 0.12
C LEU A 108 1.36 22.60 -0.92
N GLU A 109 1.84 23.84 -0.79
CA GLU A 109 1.57 24.91 -1.73
C GLU A 109 2.19 24.63 -3.09
N ALA A 110 3.44 24.19 -3.15
CA ALA A 110 4.12 23.84 -4.39
C ALA A 110 3.44 22.69 -5.13
N ASP A 111 2.92 21.70 -4.40
CA ASP A 111 2.24 20.54 -4.98
C ASP A 111 0.79 20.86 -5.42
N SER A 112 0.10 21.73 -4.68
CA SER A 112 -1.30 22.08 -4.96
C SER A 112 -1.48 23.14 -6.06
N LYS A 113 -0.55 24.10 -6.17
CA LYS A 113 -0.62 25.25 -7.09
C LYS A 113 0.26 25.11 -8.33
N GLY A 114 1.08 24.07 -8.40
CA GLY A 114 2.11 23.92 -9.42
C GLY A 114 1.70 23.06 -10.62
N ARG A 115 2.58 23.08 -11.65
CA ARG A 115 2.47 22.25 -12.86
C ARG A 115 2.29 20.74 -12.60
N LEU A 116 2.65 20.25 -11.41
CA LEU A 116 2.51 18.83 -11.05
C LEU A 116 1.05 18.39 -11.00
N LYS A 117 0.15 19.22 -10.45
CA LYS A 117 -1.29 18.91 -10.40
C LYS A 117 -1.89 18.85 -11.80
N GLU A 118 -1.53 19.81 -12.66
CA GLU A 118 -2.06 19.88 -14.03
C GLU A 118 -1.47 18.82 -14.96
N LYS A 119 -0.15 18.58 -14.89
CA LYS A 119 0.54 17.68 -15.81
C LYS A 119 0.41 16.21 -15.47
N ILE A 120 0.48 15.85 -14.19
CA ILE A 120 0.55 14.44 -13.73
C ILE A 120 -0.56 14.05 -12.77
N GLY A 121 -1.46 14.98 -12.42
CA GLY A 121 -2.58 14.69 -11.54
C GLY A 121 -2.18 14.48 -10.08
N SER A 122 -1.13 15.16 -9.57
CA SER A 122 -0.68 15.07 -8.18
C SER A 122 -1.84 15.15 -7.16
N THR A 123 -1.68 14.47 -6.03
CA THR A 123 -2.64 14.48 -4.92
C THR A 123 -2.63 15.79 -4.12
N GLY A 124 -1.63 16.66 -4.31
CA GLY A 124 -1.46 17.91 -3.55
C GLY A 124 -1.01 17.69 -2.10
N SER A 125 -0.41 16.53 -1.81
CA SER A 125 0.01 16.15 -0.44
C SER A 125 1.42 16.62 -0.06
N GLY A 126 2.11 17.35 -0.93
CA GLY A 126 3.47 17.85 -0.71
C GLY A 126 4.57 16.81 -0.89
N THR A 127 4.21 15.57 -1.22
CA THR A 127 5.16 14.45 -1.30
C THR A 127 6.22 14.65 -2.40
N GLY A 128 5.83 15.20 -3.56
CA GLY A 128 6.74 15.47 -4.66
C GLY A 128 7.81 16.50 -4.31
N PRO A 129 7.43 17.72 -3.94
CA PRO A 129 8.37 18.76 -3.52
C PRO A 129 9.28 18.34 -2.37
N ALA A 130 8.75 17.68 -1.33
CA ALA A 130 9.56 17.20 -0.20
C ALA A 130 10.63 16.17 -0.63
N ASN A 131 10.29 15.21 -1.50
CA ASN A 131 11.30 14.27 -2.02
C ASN A 131 12.34 14.96 -2.93
N ALA A 132 11.97 16.02 -3.66
CA ALA A 132 12.92 16.82 -4.43
C ALA A 132 13.92 17.51 -3.51
N GLU A 133 13.48 18.15 -2.43
CA GLU A 133 14.36 18.76 -1.42
C GLU A 133 15.23 17.72 -0.71
N ARG A 134 14.68 16.51 -0.48
CA ARG A 134 15.47 15.41 0.08
C ARG A 134 16.63 15.04 -0.84
N ALA A 135 16.41 14.96 -2.14
CA ALA A 135 17.45 14.69 -3.12
C ALA A 135 18.51 15.80 -3.17
N MET A 136 18.11 17.08 -2.93
CA MET A 136 19.01 18.23 -2.79
C MET A 136 19.69 18.31 -1.41
N ARG A 137 19.29 17.50 -0.43
CA ARG A 137 19.79 17.45 0.96
C ARG A 137 19.47 18.71 1.77
N THR A 138 18.35 19.33 1.47
CA THR A 138 17.87 20.55 2.16
C THR A 138 16.62 20.30 2.99
N LEU A 139 16.02 19.11 2.84
CA LEU A 139 14.79 18.74 3.54
C LEU A 139 15.04 18.64 5.06
N LYS A 140 14.12 19.20 5.85
CA LYS A 140 14.09 19.04 7.31
C LYS A 140 13.74 17.59 7.67
N MET A 141 14.36 17.05 8.69
CA MET A 141 14.16 15.68 9.17
C MET A 141 13.30 15.63 10.43
N ALA A 142 12.73 14.47 10.72
CA ALA A 142 11.84 14.28 11.88
C ALA A 142 12.54 14.61 13.22
N LYS A 143 13.82 14.30 13.35
CA LYS A 143 14.64 14.64 14.54
C LYS A 143 14.73 16.14 14.82
N ASP A 144 14.43 17.00 13.85
CA ASP A 144 14.50 18.45 13.97
C ASP A 144 13.15 19.06 14.40
N ILE A 145 12.13 18.22 14.69
CA ILE A 145 10.76 18.62 15.03
C ILE A 145 10.46 18.27 16.48
N GLU A 146 10.38 19.27 17.34
CA GLU A 146 10.15 19.13 18.79
C GLU A 146 8.87 18.32 19.09
N SER A 147 7.76 18.56 18.40
CA SER A 147 6.49 17.86 18.63
C SER A 147 6.54 16.35 18.29
N LEU A 148 7.56 15.89 17.58
CA LEU A 148 7.77 14.49 17.21
C LEU A 148 8.77 13.75 18.11
N GLU A 149 9.50 14.44 18.99
CA GLU A 149 10.61 13.91 19.77
C GLU A 149 10.26 12.58 20.48
N LYS A 150 9.12 12.50 21.13
CA LYS A 150 8.69 11.29 21.88
C LYS A 150 8.34 10.08 21.01
N TYR A 151 8.23 10.27 19.69
CA TYR A 151 7.90 9.21 18.74
C TYR A 151 9.11 8.73 17.94
N ILE A 152 10.28 9.38 18.12
CA ILE A 152 11.46 9.12 17.30
C ILE A 152 12.24 7.93 17.84
N ILE A 153 12.58 7.00 16.94
CA ILE A 153 13.45 5.85 17.21
C ILE A 153 14.33 5.58 15.97
N ASP A 154 15.30 4.71 16.11
CA ASP A 154 16.03 4.11 14.99
C ASP A 154 15.23 2.89 14.48
N VAL A 155 14.37 3.11 13.49
CA VAL A 155 13.49 2.07 12.95
C VAL A 155 14.26 0.91 12.32
N PRO A 156 15.29 1.11 11.48
CA PRO A 156 16.15 0.03 10.99
C PRO A 156 16.73 -0.84 12.09
N GLN A 157 17.24 -0.23 13.17
CA GLN A 157 17.81 -0.97 14.31
C GLN A 157 16.75 -1.82 15.01
N GLU A 158 15.57 -1.28 15.24
CA GLU A 158 14.46 -1.99 15.87
C GLU A 158 13.99 -3.19 15.02
N LEU A 159 13.82 -2.99 13.70
CA LEU A 159 13.40 -4.05 12.78
C LEU A 159 14.43 -5.19 12.73
N ASN A 160 15.71 -4.87 12.55
CA ASN A 160 16.75 -5.90 12.46
C ASN A 160 16.94 -6.61 13.80
N SER A 161 16.84 -5.91 14.94
CA SER A 161 16.88 -6.52 16.27
C SER A 161 15.70 -7.49 16.51
N ALA A 162 14.51 -7.17 16.03
CA ALA A 162 13.35 -8.05 16.10
C ALA A 162 13.55 -9.32 15.22
N LEU A 163 14.05 -9.14 13.99
CA LEU A 163 14.38 -10.25 13.09
C LEU A 163 15.47 -11.17 13.66
N ASP A 164 16.46 -10.63 14.37
CA ASP A 164 17.50 -11.43 15.03
C ASP A 164 16.94 -12.28 16.17
N LYS A 165 15.82 -11.89 16.74
CA LYS A 165 15.04 -12.64 17.74
C LYS A 165 14.02 -13.59 17.13
N ASN A 166 13.98 -13.72 15.79
CA ASN A 166 12.97 -14.48 15.04
C ASN A 166 11.52 -13.98 15.26
N GLU A 167 11.35 -12.68 15.48
CA GLU A 167 10.04 -12.04 15.57
C GLU A 167 9.46 -11.78 14.17
N ASN A 168 8.13 -11.80 14.05
CA ASN A 168 7.43 -11.51 12.80
C ASN A 168 7.34 -10.01 12.55
N ILE A 169 7.67 -9.59 11.34
CA ILE A 169 7.54 -8.21 10.87
C ILE A 169 6.68 -8.16 9.61
N LEU A 170 5.73 -7.24 9.59
CA LEU A 170 4.90 -6.95 8.42
C LEU A 170 5.26 -5.59 7.85
N ILE A 171 5.70 -5.56 6.59
CA ILE A 171 6.16 -4.36 5.89
C ILE A 171 5.10 -3.94 4.88
N GLU A 172 4.54 -2.74 5.06
CA GLU A 172 3.51 -2.16 4.21
C GLU A 172 4.13 -1.24 3.15
N GLY A 173 3.94 -1.61 1.88
CA GLY A 173 4.24 -0.74 0.76
C GLY A 173 3.10 0.24 0.43
N THR A 174 3.42 1.25 -0.37
CA THR A 174 2.47 2.26 -0.85
C THR A 174 2.36 2.24 -2.37
N GLN A 175 1.31 2.85 -2.92
CA GLN A 175 1.02 2.89 -4.36
C GLN A 175 0.95 1.49 -4.98
N GLY A 176 1.35 1.37 -6.24
CA GLY A 176 1.46 0.12 -6.99
C GLY A 176 2.68 0.17 -7.91
N THR A 177 3.18 -0.98 -8.31
CA THR A 177 4.44 -1.16 -9.04
C THR A 177 4.56 -0.25 -10.27
N HIS A 178 3.47 -0.07 -11.02
CA HIS A 178 3.48 0.77 -12.24
C HIS A 178 3.39 2.28 -11.98
N LEU A 179 3.38 2.67 -10.70
CA LEU A 179 3.62 4.03 -10.25
C LEU A 179 5.05 4.24 -9.71
N SER A 180 5.92 3.24 -9.76
CA SER A 180 7.34 3.39 -9.41
C SER A 180 8.01 4.45 -10.27
N LEU A 181 8.85 5.29 -9.64
CA LEU A 181 9.63 6.32 -10.33
C LEU A 181 10.54 5.71 -11.43
N TRP A 182 11.07 4.52 -11.19
CA TRP A 182 12.04 3.84 -12.06
C TRP A 182 11.38 2.93 -13.10
N HIS A 183 10.30 2.25 -12.70
CA HIS A 183 9.72 1.15 -13.46
C HIS A 183 8.32 1.43 -13.98
N GLY A 184 7.73 2.56 -13.58
CA GLY A 184 6.38 2.95 -13.95
C GLY A 184 6.31 3.76 -15.25
N THR A 185 5.14 4.31 -15.49
CA THR A 185 4.81 5.07 -16.72
C THR A 185 5.21 6.55 -16.60
N TYR A 186 6.50 6.82 -16.50
CA TYR A 186 7.01 8.20 -16.38
C TYR A 186 6.45 9.13 -17.48
N PRO A 187 6.00 10.37 -17.15
CA PRO A 187 6.09 11.08 -15.87
C PRO A 187 4.93 10.81 -14.90
N PHE A 188 4.00 9.93 -15.22
CA PHE A 188 2.79 9.63 -14.44
C PHE A 188 3.09 8.59 -13.34
N VAL A 189 4.01 8.92 -12.45
CA VAL A 189 4.56 8.04 -11.41
C VAL A 189 4.60 8.76 -10.06
N THR A 190 4.83 8.01 -8.98
CA THR A 190 5.17 8.58 -7.68
C THR A 190 6.65 8.98 -7.61
N THR A 191 7.09 9.48 -6.50
CA THR A 191 8.44 10.09 -6.33
C THR A 191 9.52 9.11 -5.94
N LYS A 192 9.21 7.83 -5.80
CA LYS A 192 10.12 6.78 -5.34
C LYS A 192 9.89 5.46 -6.07
N ASP A 193 10.84 4.55 -5.92
CA ASP A 193 10.58 3.16 -6.22
C ASP A 193 9.66 2.55 -5.15
N VAL A 194 8.64 1.83 -5.60
CA VAL A 194 7.61 1.19 -4.74
C VAL A 194 7.49 -0.32 -5.01
N THR A 195 8.52 -0.90 -5.63
CA THR A 195 8.72 -2.35 -5.68
C THR A 195 9.13 -2.86 -4.29
N ALA A 196 9.11 -4.17 -4.08
CA ALA A 196 9.52 -4.75 -2.79
C ALA A 196 10.95 -4.30 -2.38
N SER A 197 11.89 -4.23 -3.34
CA SER A 197 13.25 -3.76 -3.08
C SER A 197 13.29 -2.31 -2.59
N GLY A 198 12.51 -1.42 -3.23
CA GLY A 198 12.41 -0.02 -2.81
C GLY A 198 11.79 0.13 -1.41
N ILE A 199 10.75 -0.65 -1.13
CA ILE A 199 10.08 -0.65 0.18
C ILE A 199 11.02 -1.20 1.27
N CYS A 200 11.77 -2.27 1.01
CA CYS A 200 12.78 -2.78 1.96
C CYS A 200 13.87 -1.74 2.25
N ALA A 201 14.37 -1.04 1.23
CA ALA A 201 15.33 0.06 1.40
C ALA A 201 14.74 1.20 2.25
N ASP A 202 13.47 1.53 2.05
CA ASP A 202 12.77 2.60 2.79
C ASP A 202 12.64 2.32 4.29
N VAL A 203 12.60 1.06 4.69
CA VAL A 203 12.49 0.66 6.11
C VAL A 203 13.81 0.17 6.70
N GLY A 204 14.85 0.00 5.88
CA GLY A 204 16.18 -0.41 6.34
C GLY A 204 16.33 -1.90 6.62
N VAL A 205 15.57 -2.75 5.91
CA VAL A 205 15.68 -4.22 6.00
C VAL A 205 16.40 -4.77 4.77
N GLY A 206 17.42 -5.59 4.99
CA GLY A 206 18.19 -6.21 3.91
C GLY A 206 17.37 -7.27 3.16
N PRO A 207 17.55 -7.43 1.82
CA PRO A 207 16.69 -8.30 1.00
C PRO A 207 16.72 -9.78 1.41
N LYS A 208 17.81 -10.25 2.01
CA LYS A 208 17.93 -11.64 2.51
C LYS A 208 17.16 -11.92 3.81
N ARG A 209 16.56 -10.89 4.40
CA ARG A 209 15.75 -11.00 5.63
C ARG A 209 14.26 -11.10 5.32
N ILE A 210 13.90 -11.07 4.02
CA ILE A 210 12.51 -11.16 3.55
C ILE A 210 12.22 -12.61 3.20
N ASP A 211 11.21 -13.19 3.84
CA ASP A 211 10.75 -14.54 3.57
C ASP A 211 9.63 -14.52 2.51
N ASP A 212 8.68 -13.57 2.65
CA ASP A 212 7.54 -13.47 1.76
C ASP A 212 7.40 -12.09 1.14
N VAL A 213 7.09 -12.08 -0.14
CA VAL A 213 6.67 -10.89 -0.90
C VAL A 213 5.29 -11.16 -1.47
N ILE A 214 4.28 -10.53 -0.89
CA ILE A 214 2.88 -10.60 -1.34
C ILE A 214 2.59 -9.43 -2.26
N VAL A 215 2.27 -9.71 -3.52
CA VAL A 215 1.78 -8.69 -4.43
C VAL A 215 0.24 -8.68 -4.42
N VAL A 216 -0.34 -7.51 -4.18
CA VAL A 216 -1.79 -7.34 -4.16
C VAL A 216 -2.26 -6.81 -5.50
N PHE A 217 -3.19 -7.52 -6.14
CA PHE A 217 -3.93 -7.08 -7.32
C PHE A 217 -5.42 -6.96 -7.00
N LYS A 218 -6.12 -6.14 -7.75
CA LYS A 218 -7.57 -6.25 -7.86
C LYS A 218 -7.94 -7.23 -8.97
N SER A 219 -9.12 -7.80 -8.92
CA SER A 219 -9.66 -8.65 -9.99
C SER A 219 -9.85 -7.92 -11.33
N TYR A 220 -9.76 -6.60 -11.34
CA TYR A 220 -9.72 -5.70 -12.50
C TYR A 220 -8.74 -4.56 -12.22
N LEU A 221 -8.30 -3.86 -13.26
CA LEU A 221 -7.34 -2.77 -13.13
C LEU A 221 -8.05 -1.44 -12.94
N THR A 222 -7.53 -0.58 -12.06
CA THR A 222 -7.97 0.83 -11.96
C THR A 222 -6.79 1.77 -11.85
N ARG A 223 -7.00 3.01 -12.33
CA ARG A 223 -6.00 4.07 -12.25
C ARG A 223 -6.64 5.41 -11.90
N VAL A 224 -6.05 6.14 -10.95
CA VAL A 224 -6.41 7.52 -10.65
C VAL A 224 -5.58 8.47 -11.51
N GLY A 225 -6.23 9.49 -12.07
CA GLY A 225 -5.56 10.54 -12.82
C GLY A 225 -5.19 10.14 -14.24
N THR A 226 -4.24 10.89 -14.80
CA THR A 226 -3.78 10.76 -16.20
C THR A 226 -2.70 9.69 -16.33
N GLY A 227 -2.26 9.44 -17.55
CA GLY A 227 -1.25 8.45 -17.90
C GLY A 227 -1.82 7.28 -18.69
N PRO A 228 -0.99 6.51 -19.39
CA PRO A 228 -1.43 5.43 -20.27
C PRO A 228 -2.09 4.30 -19.48
N MET A 229 -3.16 3.74 -20.03
CA MET A 229 -3.83 2.53 -19.54
C MET A 229 -4.34 1.75 -20.76
N THR A 230 -3.80 0.56 -20.97
CA THR A 230 -4.21 -0.31 -22.07
C THR A 230 -5.59 -0.91 -21.77
N GLY A 231 -6.45 -0.99 -22.80
CA GLY A 231 -7.77 -1.60 -22.65
C GLY A 231 -8.71 -0.83 -21.73
N GLU A 232 -8.53 0.50 -21.62
CA GLU A 232 -9.41 1.35 -20.80
C GLU A 232 -10.86 1.23 -21.27
N LEU A 233 -11.76 0.96 -20.33
CA LEU A 233 -13.20 0.88 -20.54
C LEU A 233 -13.82 2.27 -20.62
N SER A 234 -14.88 2.41 -21.39
CA SER A 234 -15.73 3.61 -21.36
C SER A 234 -16.42 3.77 -20.00
N ALA A 235 -16.99 4.94 -19.75
CA ALA A 235 -17.75 5.18 -18.53
C ALA A 235 -18.98 4.27 -18.45
N GLU A 236 -19.65 4.04 -19.59
CA GLU A 236 -20.80 3.15 -19.69
C GLU A 236 -20.42 1.70 -19.38
N GLU A 237 -19.36 1.17 -19.99
CA GLU A 237 -18.87 -0.19 -19.75
C GLU A 237 -18.44 -0.37 -18.30
N THR A 238 -17.78 0.65 -17.69
CA THR A 238 -17.35 0.64 -16.29
C THR A 238 -18.55 0.58 -15.35
N SER A 239 -19.62 1.35 -15.66
CA SER A 239 -20.86 1.39 -14.88
C SER A 239 -21.65 0.08 -14.99
N GLU A 240 -21.77 -0.47 -16.20
CA GLU A 240 -22.44 -1.75 -16.45
C GLU A 240 -21.78 -2.91 -15.69
N LYS A 241 -20.43 -2.88 -15.54
CA LYS A 241 -19.68 -3.85 -14.74
C LYS A 241 -19.74 -3.58 -13.24
N GLY A 242 -20.26 -2.44 -12.78
CA GLY A 242 -20.22 -2.02 -11.37
C GLY A 242 -18.81 -1.73 -10.85
N TRP A 243 -17.86 -1.34 -11.73
CA TRP A 243 -16.46 -1.07 -11.39
C TRP A 243 -16.16 0.40 -11.13
N GLU A 244 -17.18 1.22 -10.95
CA GLU A 244 -17.03 2.62 -10.58
C GLU A 244 -16.42 2.76 -9.19
N GLU A 245 -15.28 3.40 -9.11
CA GLU A 245 -14.57 3.66 -7.86
C GLU A 245 -14.05 5.11 -7.79
N PHE A 246 -13.90 5.60 -6.57
CA PHE A 246 -13.37 6.93 -6.29
C PHE A 246 -12.09 6.85 -5.46
N GLY A 247 -11.12 7.71 -5.78
CA GLY A 247 -9.86 7.79 -5.06
C GLY A 247 -10.05 8.23 -3.60
N THR A 248 -9.49 7.50 -2.65
CA THR A 248 -9.63 7.76 -1.20
C THR A 248 -9.14 9.15 -0.78
N VAL A 249 -8.09 9.66 -1.40
CA VAL A 249 -7.48 10.98 -1.08
C VAL A 249 -8.07 12.09 -1.94
N THR A 250 -8.30 11.82 -3.23
CA THR A 250 -8.66 12.86 -4.21
C THR A 250 -10.15 12.94 -4.51
N GLY A 251 -10.94 11.89 -4.20
CA GLY A 251 -12.35 11.78 -4.58
C GLY A 251 -12.58 11.67 -6.10
N ARG A 252 -11.54 11.54 -6.93
CA ARG A 252 -11.67 11.46 -8.38
C ARG A 252 -12.13 10.07 -8.79
N LEU A 253 -13.01 10.02 -9.82
CA LEU A 253 -13.38 8.76 -10.47
C LEU A 253 -12.13 8.08 -11.02
N ARG A 254 -12.02 6.78 -10.79
CA ARG A 254 -10.95 5.94 -11.33
C ARG A 254 -11.33 5.44 -12.71
N ARG A 255 -10.38 5.45 -13.59
CA ARG A 255 -10.45 4.77 -14.88
C ARG A 255 -10.31 3.28 -14.63
N ALA A 256 -10.99 2.42 -15.40
CA ALA A 256 -11.00 0.98 -15.22
C ALA A 256 -10.59 0.24 -16.51
N ALA A 257 -10.02 -0.95 -16.34
CA ALA A 257 -9.73 -1.90 -17.43
C ALA A 257 -9.81 -3.33 -16.90
N GLU A 258 -9.82 -4.31 -17.81
CA GLU A 258 -9.71 -5.73 -17.45
C GLU A 258 -8.36 -6.01 -16.75
N PHE A 259 -8.26 -7.17 -16.10
CA PHE A 259 -7.01 -7.61 -15.47
C PHE A 259 -5.91 -7.76 -16.52
N ASP A 260 -4.80 -7.03 -16.34
CA ASP A 260 -3.69 -7.02 -17.29
C ASP A 260 -2.58 -7.98 -16.81
N PHE A 261 -2.43 -9.09 -17.53
CA PHE A 261 -1.46 -10.13 -17.22
C PHE A 261 -0.01 -9.72 -17.49
N GLU A 262 0.24 -8.85 -18.47
CA GLU A 262 1.59 -8.36 -18.76
C GLU A 262 2.09 -7.44 -17.65
N LEU A 263 1.25 -6.50 -17.21
CA LEU A 263 1.55 -5.64 -16.09
C LEU A 263 1.71 -6.47 -14.79
N ALA A 264 0.85 -7.47 -14.58
CA ALA A 264 0.94 -8.33 -13.40
C ALA A 264 2.24 -9.15 -13.38
N SER A 265 2.60 -9.78 -14.50
CA SER A 265 3.86 -10.53 -14.65
C SER A 265 5.08 -9.63 -14.40
N ARG A 266 5.07 -8.41 -14.92
CA ARG A 266 6.14 -7.44 -14.68
C ARG A 266 6.26 -7.05 -13.21
N ALA A 267 5.16 -6.84 -12.50
CA ALA A 267 5.17 -6.51 -11.07
C ALA A 267 5.75 -7.66 -10.22
N ILE A 268 5.37 -8.89 -10.52
CA ILE A 268 5.91 -10.11 -9.88
C ILE A 268 7.41 -10.21 -10.10
N MET A 269 7.86 -10.08 -11.36
CA MET A 269 9.27 -10.13 -11.72
C MET A 269 10.11 -9.09 -10.99
N LEU A 270 9.66 -7.82 -10.98
CA LEU A 270 10.39 -6.70 -10.36
C LEU A 270 10.51 -6.83 -8.85
N SER A 271 9.58 -7.52 -8.22
CA SER A 271 9.53 -7.66 -6.77
C SER A 271 9.90 -9.04 -6.27
N SER A 272 10.16 -9.99 -7.18
CA SER A 272 10.38 -11.42 -6.83
C SER A 272 9.26 -11.95 -5.94
N ALA A 273 8.00 -11.58 -6.26
CA ALA A 273 6.86 -11.97 -5.44
C ALA A 273 6.65 -13.49 -5.48
N ASN A 274 6.47 -14.08 -4.32
CA ASN A 274 6.22 -15.52 -4.15
C ASN A 274 4.76 -15.83 -3.76
N GLN A 275 3.94 -14.78 -3.52
CA GLN A 275 2.53 -14.91 -3.22
C GLN A 275 1.73 -13.79 -3.90
N ILE A 276 0.50 -14.12 -4.30
CA ILE A 276 -0.47 -13.17 -4.85
C ILE A 276 -1.66 -13.04 -3.89
N SER A 277 -2.09 -11.81 -3.68
CA SER A 277 -3.39 -11.51 -3.09
C SER A 277 -4.31 -10.90 -4.14
N ILE A 278 -5.53 -11.44 -4.31
CA ILE A 278 -6.56 -10.86 -5.17
C ILE A 278 -7.64 -10.21 -4.31
N THR A 279 -7.94 -8.95 -4.56
CA THR A 279 -9.03 -8.23 -3.89
C THR A 279 -10.16 -7.92 -4.87
N LYS A 280 -11.32 -7.49 -4.34
CA LYS A 280 -12.48 -7.14 -5.16
C LYS A 280 -12.99 -8.29 -6.03
N LEU A 281 -12.82 -9.53 -5.59
CA LEU A 281 -13.38 -10.68 -6.30
C LEU A 281 -14.91 -10.60 -6.31
N ASP A 282 -15.52 -10.20 -5.20
CA ASP A 282 -16.94 -9.93 -5.00
C ASP A 282 -17.54 -8.90 -5.96
N VAL A 283 -16.75 -7.95 -6.41
CA VAL A 283 -17.21 -6.92 -7.37
C VAL A 283 -17.22 -7.47 -8.80
N ARG A 284 -16.22 -8.28 -9.16
CA ARG A 284 -16.15 -8.93 -10.47
C ARG A 284 -17.11 -10.12 -10.58
N PHE A 285 -17.23 -10.89 -9.51
CA PHE A 285 -18.05 -12.09 -9.39
C PHE A 285 -18.98 -11.95 -8.17
N PRO A 286 -20.15 -11.33 -8.30
CA PRO A 286 -21.01 -11.02 -7.16
C PRO A 286 -21.46 -12.24 -6.33
N ASN A 287 -21.50 -13.42 -6.94
CA ASN A 287 -21.86 -14.67 -6.25
C ASN A 287 -20.80 -15.10 -5.19
N CYS A 288 -19.60 -14.51 -5.24
CA CYS A 288 -18.53 -14.79 -4.28
C CYS A 288 -18.53 -13.87 -3.06
N ALA A 289 -19.49 -12.92 -2.99
CA ALA A 289 -19.54 -11.97 -1.90
C ALA A 289 -19.72 -12.66 -0.54
N GLY A 290 -18.77 -12.41 0.38
CA GLY A 290 -18.78 -12.96 1.72
C GLY A 290 -18.33 -14.42 1.84
N ALA A 291 -17.87 -15.07 0.76
CA ALA A 291 -17.32 -16.42 0.82
C ALA A 291 -16.12 -16.49 1.79
N GLN A 292 -16.08 -17.54 2.63
CA GLN A 292 -15.07 -17.74 3.66
C GLN A 292 -14.11 -18.90 3.32
N SER A 293 -14.44 -19.71 2.33
CA SER A 293 -13.61 -20.81 1.85
C SER A 293 -13.54 -20.83 0.31
N PHE A 294 -12.49 -21.45 -0.22
CA PHE A 294 -12.33 -21.58 -1.68
C PHE A 294 -13.44 -22.42 -2.30
N ASP A 295 -13.99 -23.39 -1.56
CA ASP A 295 -15.06 -24.25 -2.05
C ASP A 295 -16.38 -23.49 -2.29
N GLU A 296 -16.63 -22.41 -1.55
CA GLU A 296 -17.81 -21.56 -1.70
C GLU A 296 -17.77 -20.65 -2.94
N LEU A 297 -16.61 -20.53 -3.58
CA LEU A 297 -16.47 -19.75 -4.81
C LEU A 297 -17.19 -20.44 -5.97
N ASP A 298 -17.78 -19.66 -6.88
CA ASP A 298 -18.37 -20.20 -8.09
C ASP A 298 -17.31 -20.68 -9.11
N SER A 299 -17.77 -21.35 -10.16
CA SER A 299 -16.87 -21.92 -11.17
C SER A 299 -16.10 -20.87 -11.97
N GLU A 300 -16.70 -19.70 -12.22
CA GLU A 300 -16.08 -18.62 -13.00
C GLU A 300 -14.97 -17.95 -12.21
N SER A 301 -15.19 -17.65 -10.94
CA SER A 301 -14.17 -17.08 -10.06
C SER A 301 -13.02 -18.05 -9.78
N LYS A 302 -13.32 -19.35 -9.58
CA LYS A 302 -12.28 -20.40 -9.48
C LYS A 302 -11.42 -20.47 -10.74
N LEU A 303 -12.07 -20.42 -11.91
CA LEU A 303 -11.35 -20.41 -13.20
C LEU A 303 -10.49 -19.16 -13.37
N PHE A 304 -10.99 -18.00 -12.95
CA PHE A 304 -10.25 -16.74 -12.99
C PHE A 304 -8.97 -16.82 -12.12
N ILE A 305 -9.10 -17.33 -10.88
CA ILE A 305 -7.96 -17.51 -9.97
C ILE A 305 -6.94 -18.48 -10.56
N LYS A 306 -7.42 -19.63 -11.06
CA LYS A 306 -6.55 -20.61 -11.70
C LYS A 306 -5.81 -20.04 -12.92
N ASN A 307 -6.47 -19.25 -13.76
CA ASN A 307 -5.84 -18.57 -14.89
C ASN A 307 -4.75 -17.60 -14.45
N ILE A 308 -4.90 -16.93 -13.31
CA ILE A 308 -3.87 -16.06 -12.73
C ILE A 308 -2.66 -16.91 -12.35
N GLU A 309 -2.86 -17.99 -11.58
CA GLU A 309 -1.78 -18.86 -11.14
C GLU A 309 -1.04 -19.50 -12.33
N ASP A 310 -1.79 -20.06 -13.30
CA ASP A 310 -1.23 -20.72 -14.47
C ASP A 310 -0.39 -19.76 -15.34
N LYS A 311 -0.84 -18.51 -15.52
CA LYS A 311 -0.15 -17.52 -16.35
C LYS A 311 1.01 -16.83 -15.65
N LEU A 312 0.90 -16.62 -14.35
CA LEU A 312 1.89 -15.85 -13.58
C LEU A 312 2.89 -16.73 -12.84
N GLY A 313 2.62 -18.03 -12.68
CA GLY A 313 3.50 -18.99 -12.02
C GLY A 313 3.69 -18.77 -10.52
N VAL A 314 2.77 -18.02 -9.89
CA VAL A 314 2.81 -17.68 -8.45
C VAL A 314 1.44 -17.99 -7.84
N PRO A 315 1.37 -18.65 -6.66
CA PRO A 315 0.11 -19.02 -6.05
C PRO A 315 -0.69 -17.79 -5.57
N VAL A 316 -2.02 -17.86 -5.71
CA VAL A 316 -2.96 -16.92 -5.11
C VAL A 316 -3.29 -17.43 -3.71
N THR A 317 -2.71 -16.81 -2.70
CA THR A 317 -2.80 -17.26 -1.31
C THR A 317 -3.83 -16.50 -0.48
N LEU A 318 -4.23 -15.29 -0.91
CA LEU A 318 -5.21 -14.45 -0.23
C LEU A 318 -6.26 -13.95 -1.22
N ILE A 319 -7.54 -14.16 -0.91
CA ILE A 319 -8.64 -13.79 -1.81
C ILE A 319 -9.64 -12.94 -1.04
N GLY A 320 -9.76 -11.67 -1.42
CA GLY A 320 -10.73 -10.75 -0.82
C GLY A 320 -12.11 -10.88 -1.46
N THR A 321 -13.09 -11.27 -0.68
CA THR A 321 -14.48 -11.57 -1.06
C THR A 321 -15.50 -10.55 -0.59
N GLY A 322 -15.02 -9.40 -0.08
CA GLY A 322 -15.87 -8.31 0.40
C GLY A 322 -15.06 -7.11 0.87
N ALA A 323 -15.72 -6.12 1.44
CA ALA A 323 -15.09 -4.87 1.86
C ALA A 323 -14.45 -4.94 3.27
N GLY A 324 -14.90 -5.84 4.12
CA GLY A 324 -14.42 -5.99 5.50
C GLY A 324 -13.03 -6.60 5.59
N VAL A 325 -12.33 -6.32 6.67
CA VAL A 325 -10.98 -6.90 6.93
C VAL A 325 -11.04 -8.41 6.93
N ASN A 326 -12.09 -9.01 7.49
CA ASN A 326 -12.25 -10.46 7.61
C ASN A 326 -12.88 -11.14 6.38
N ASP A 327 -13.27 -10.37 5.34
CA ASP A 327 -13.77 -10.93 4.09
C ASP A 327 -12.60 -11.39 3.22
N VAL A 328 -11.83 -12.34 3.72
CA VAL A 328 -10.61 -12.89 3.08
C VAL A 328 -10.60 -14.40 3.24
N ILE A 329 -10.48 -15.11 2.13
CA ILE A 329 -10.11 -16.53 2.11
C ILE A 329 -8.57 -16.58 2.18
N ASP A 330 -8.04 -17.26 3.20
CA ASP A 330 -6.61 -17.42 3.42
C ASP A 330 -6.20 -18.88 3.12
N LEU A 331 -5.44 -19.03 2.04
CA LEU A 331 -4.93 -20.32 1.56
C LEU A 331 -3.45 -20.53 1.90
N ARG A 332 -2.85 -19.66 2.70
CA ARG A 332 -1.47 -19.83 3.16
C ARG A 332 -1.37 -21.06 4.05
N THR A 333 -0.35 -21.87 3.86
CA THR A 333 -0.04 -23.09 4.65
C THR A 333 0.96 -22.80 5.77
#